data_57ae454d053e3d91dfe8cbdb17bba244
#
_entry.id   57ae454d053e3d91dfe8cbdb17bba244
#
_cell.length_a   1.000
_cell.length_b   1.000
_cell.length_c   1.000
_cell.angle_alpha   90.00
_cell.angle_beta   90.00
_cell.angle_gamma   90.00
#
_symmetry.space_group_name_H-M   'P 1'
#
loop_
_entity.id
_entity.type
_entity.pdbx_description
1 polymer ?
#
loop_
_entity_poly.entity_id
_entity_poly.type
_entity_poly.pdbx_seq_one_letter_code
_entity_poly.pdbx_strand_id
1 'polypeptide(L)'
;MKLLVLGATGDIGEAVLKVAVTAGHNVTAFVRSPDKLGDVRDRLQVIKGDLTDAAAVASAMNGTDAVISAIGSSPDKAQPDAPATAVRLILAAMGSAGVRRFVGLAGGAANVPGEWKPLSGRISTALVRLLARNVVEAKQREFEVVSRSDLDWTMVRPPRVVAGEPTGRVEIGPKLHGFQVTRGDLANAMVTLATGSDWLRQAPYVSESRQR
;
A
#
# COMPACT_ATOMS: atom_id res chain seq x y z
N MET A 1 -10.06 -14.88 -3.93
CA MET A 1 -10.56 -13.51 -4.15
C MET A 1 -9.92 -12.94 -5.40
N LYS A 2 -10.56 -11.94 -6.00
CA LYS A 2 -10.01 -11.18 -7.14
C LYS A 2 -9.36 -9.91 -6.59
N LEU A 3 -8.05 -9.81 -6.69
CA LEU A 3 -7.25 -8.70 -6.15
C LEU A 3 -6.73 -7.81 -7.28
N LEU A 4 -6.98 -6.51 -7.20
CA LEU A 4 -6.37 -5.52 -8.08
C LEU A 4 -5.13 -4.94 -7.40
N VAL A 5 -3.97 -5.06 -8.04
CA VAL A 5 -2.70 -4.53 -7.53
C VAL A 5 -2.26 -3.33 -8.35
N LEU A 6 -2.14 -2.18 -7.68
CA LEU A 6 -1.64 -0.93 -8.23
C LEU A 6 -0.19 -0.71 -7.79
N GLY A 7 0.64 -0.16 -8.67
CA GLY A 7 2.09 -0.05 -8.40
C GLY A 7 2.82 -1.39 -8.50
N ALA A 8 2.27 -2.33 -9.23
CA ALA A 8 2.69 -3.72 -9.36
C ALA A 8 4.13 -3.92 -9.90
N THR A 9 4.69 -2.95 -10.63
CA THR A 9 6.06 -2.99 -11.18
C THR A 9 7.12 -2.41 -10.24
N GLY A 10 6.73 -1.95 -9.05
CA GLY A 10 7.66 -1.53 -8.01
C GLY A 10 8.05 -2.71 -7.10
N ASP A 11 9.12 -2.54 -6.35
CA ASP A 11 9.69 -3.57 -5.46
C ASP A 11 8.67 -4.23 -4.50
N ILE A 12 7.80 -3.41 -3.88
CA ILE A 12 6.77 -3.92 -2.97
C ILE A 12 5.62 -4.54 -3.79
N GLY A 13 5.23 -3.91 -4.90
CA GLY A 13 4.18 -4.41 -5.76
C GLY A 13 4.49 -5.77 -6.36
N GLU A 14 5.72 -5.99 -6.83
CA GLU A 14 6.18 -7.30 -7.31
C GLU A 14 6.11 -8.37 -6.22
N ALA A 15 6.54 -8.05 -5.00
CA ALA A 15 6.41 -8.97 -3.87
C ALA A 15 4.94 -9.29 -3.55
N VAL A 16 4.05 -8.29 -3.60
CA VAL A 16 2.59 -8.49 -3.42
C VAL A 16 2.02 -9.40 -4.50
N LEU A 17 2.41 -9.22 -5.78
CA LEU A 17 1.98 -10.11 -6.85
C LEU A 17 2.39 -11.56 -6.58
N LYS A 18 3.67 -11.80 -6.24
CA LYS A 18 4.20 -13.15 -5.95
C LYS A 18 3.43 -13.80 -4.81
N VAL A 19 3.23 -13.09 -3.72
CA VAL A 19 2.49 -13.59 -2.55
C VAL A 19 1.04 -13.90 -2.89
N ALA A 20 0.34 -12.97 -3.53
CA ALA A 20 -1.08 -13.12 -3.84
C ALA A 20 -1.34 -14.28 -4.80
N VAL A 21 -0.50 -14.44 -5.82
CA VAL A 21 -0.60 -15.56 -6.77
C VAL A 21 -0.27 -16.89 -6.09
N THR A 22 0.76 -16.93 -5.22
CA THR A 22 1.13 -18.15 -4.49
C THR A 22 0.03 -18.56 -3.50
N ALA A 23 -0.68 -17.60 -2.92
CA ALA A 23 -1.84 -17.85 -2.06
C ALA A 23 -3.12 -18.26 -2.84
N GLY A 24 -3.06 -18.41 -4.17
CA GLY A 24 -4.17 -18.89 -5.00
C GLY A 24 -5.23 -17.81 -5.30
N HIS A 25 -4.91 -16.53 -5.20
CA HIS A 25 -5.81 -15.46 -5.57
C HIS A 25 -5.79 -15.19 -7.08
N ASN A 26 -6.92 -14.72 -7.63
CA ASN A 26 -6.99 -14.18 -8.98
C ASN A 26 -6.48 -12.75 -8.95
N VAL A 27 -5.31 -12.51 -9.54
CA VAL A 27 -4.62 -11.21 -9.43
C VAL A 27 -4.66 -10.46 -10.74
N THR A 28 -5.12 -9.23 -10.70
CA THR A 28 -5.04 -8.27 -11.79
C THR A 28 -3.97 -7.22 -11.47
N ALA A 29 -2.99 -7.06 -12.35
CA ALA A 29 -1.99 -6.00 -12.26
C ALA A 29 -2.39 -4.84 -13.19
N PHE A 30 -2.60 -3.64 -12.63
CA PHE A 30 -2.81 -2.42 -13.42
C PHE A 30 -1.49 -1.68 -13.53
N VAL A 31 -0.94 -1.59 -14.75
CA VAL A 31 0.42 -1.11 -14.98
C VAL A 31 0.55 -0.27 -16.24
N ARG A 32 1.48 0.69 -16.23
CA ARG A 32 1.85 1.47 -17.42
C ARG A 32 2.72 0.65 -18.39
N SER A 33 3.58 -0.18 -17.85
CA SER A 33 4.61 -0.92 -18.59
C SER A 33 4.54 -2.41 -18.24
N PRO A 34 3.72 -3.21 -18.94
CA PRO A 34 3.57 -4.65 -18.67
C PRO A 34 4.87 -5.46 -18.75
N ASP A 35 5.82 -5.00 -19.55
CA ASP A 35 7.11 -5.69 -19.76
C ASP A 35 7.99 -5.72 -18.49
N LYS A 36 7.64 -4.91 -17.49
CA LYS A 36 8.32 -4.86 -16.19
C LYS A 36 7.78 -5.82 -15.13
N LEU A 37 6.80 -6.67 -15.48
CA LEU A 37 6.15 -7.57 -14.51
C LEU A 37 6.97 -8.84 -14.19
N GLY A 38 8.06 -9.10 -14.90
CA GLY A 38 8.91 -10.28 -14.66
C GLY A 38 8.18 -11.62 -14.82
N ASP A 39 8.66 -12.64 -14.12
CA ASP A 39 8.24 -14.05 -14.28
C ASP A 39 6.80 -14.34 -13.82
N VAL A 40 6.19 -13.43 -13.05
CA VAL A 40 4.80 -13.63 -12.58
C VAL A 40 3.75 -13.26 -13.62
N ARG A 41 4.14 -12.63 -14.72
CA ARG A 41 3.23 -12.06 -15.74
C ARG A 41 2.20 -13.06 -16.25
N ASP A 42 2.64 -14.27 -16.59
CA ASP A 42 1.77 -15.30 -17.19
C ASP A 42 0.76 -15.89 -16.23
N ARG A 43 0.86 -15.56 -14.96
CA ARG A 43 -0.06 -15.98 -13.88
C ARG A 43 -1.03 -14.88 -13.46
N LEU A 44 -1.06 -13.75 -14.17
CA LEU A 44 -1.83 -12.55 -13.84
C LEU A 44 -2.78 -12.19 -14.97
N GLN A 45 -3.85 -11.49 -14.62
CA GLN A 45 -4.51 -10.60 -15.55
C GLN A 45 -3.75 -9.28 -15.59
N VAL A 46 -3.42 -8.78 -16.78
CA VAL A 46 -2.68 -7.54 -16.94
C VAL A 46 -3.54 -6.52 -17.66
N ILE A 47 -3.79 -5.39 -17.01
CA ILE A 47 -4.45 -4.24 -17.60
C ILE A 47 -3.40 -3.14 -17.78
N LYS A 48 -3.13 -2.78 -19.04
CA LYS A 48 -2.28 -1.64 -19.35
C LYS A 48 -3.09 -0.34 -19.22
N GLY A 49 -2.63 0.58 -18.38
CA GLY A 49 -3.26 1.88 -18.18
C GLY A 49 -2.42 2.82 -17.34
N ASP A 50 -2.86 4.07 -17.27
CA ASP A 50 -2.29 5.08 -16.39
C ASP A 50 -3.30 5.45 -15.29
N LEU A 51 -2.81 5.68 -14.08
CA LEU A 51 -3.64 6.07 -12.93
C LEU A 51 -4.25 7.46 -13.06
N THR A 52 -3.83 8.24 -14.05
CA THR A 52 -4.44 9.54 -14.41
C THR A 52 -5.62 9.38 -15.36
N ASP A 53 -5.80 8.20 -15.96
CA ASP A 53 -6.95 7.87 -16.82
C ASP A 53 -8.08 7.27 -15.98
N ALA A 54 -9.08 8.09 -15.69
CA ALA A 54 -10.23 7.70 -14.88
C ALA A 54 -11.03 6.54 -15.50
N ALA A 55 -11.14 6.46 -16.84
CA ALA A 55 -11.87 5.40 -17.52
C ALA A 55 -11.13 4.06 -17.43
N ALA A 56 -9.80 4.07 -17.61
CA ALA A 56 -8.96 2.90 -17.44
C ALA A 56 -8.98 2.38 -15.99
N VAL A 57 -8.91 3.29 -15.00
CA VAL A 57 -9.00 2.94 -13.58
C VAL A 57 -10.37 2.34 -13.26
N ALA A 58 -11.47 2.94 -13.74
CA ALA A 58 -12.82 2.42 -13.53
C ALA A 58 -13.01 1.02 -14.14
N SER A 59 -12.50 0.81 -15.36
CA SER A 59 -12.55 -0.51 -16.01
C SER A 59 -11.81 -1.57 -15.22
N ALA A 60 -10.68 -1.23 -14.60
CA ALA A 60 -9.88 -2.16 -13.79
C ALA A 60 -10.59 -2.62 -12.51
N MET A 61 -11.61 -1.88 -12.03
CA MET A 61 -12.38 -2.26 -10.83
C MET A 61 -13.42 -3.38 -11.10
N ASN A 62 -13.71 -3.70 -12.35
CA ASN A 62 -14.75 -4.66 -12.68
C ASN A 62 -14.49 -6.05 -12.10
N GLY A 63 -15.39 -6.50 -11.22
CA GLY A 63 -15.30 -7.79 -10.56
C GLY A 63 -14.15 -7.93 -9.56
N THR A 64 -13.53 -6.81 -9.13
CA THR A 64 -12.52 -6.78 -8.09
C THR A 64 -13.15 -6.87 -6.70
N ASP A 65 -12.61 -7.72 -5.82
CA ASP A 65 -13.06 -7.86 -4.43
C ASP A 65 -12.30 -6.88 -3.51
N ALA A 66 -11.00 -6.67 -3.76
CA ALA A 66 -10.15 -5.77 -2.98
C ALA A 66 -9.03 -5.15 -3.82
N VAL A 67 -8.63 -3.93 -3.45
CA VAL A 67 -7.54 -3.18 -4.06
C VAL A 67 -6.34 -3.13 -3.13
N ILE A 68 -5.17 -3.49 -3.63
CA ILE A 68 -3.88 -3.33 -2.94
C ILE A 68 -3.06 -2.27 -3.68
N SER A 69 -2.78 -1.15 -3.00
CA SER A 69 -1.99 -0.05 -3.54
C SER A 69 -0.56 -0.09 -2.99
N ALA A 70 0.36 -0.57 -3.81
CA ALA A 70 1.80 -0.52 -3.56
C ALA A 70 2.47 0.66 -4.31
N ILE A 71 1.71 1.72 -4.59
CA ILE A 71 2.21 2.91 -5.26
C ILE A 71 3.28 3.57 -4.39
N GLY A 72 4.49 3.64 -4.93
CA GLY A 72 5.61 4.33 -4.29
C GLY A 72 5.44 5.84 -4.32
N SER A 73 6.04 6.52 -3.35
CA SER A 73 6.18 7.97 -3.39
C SER A 73 7.53 8.30 -4.00
N SER A 74 7.56 8.49 -5.30
CA SER A 74 8.59 9.30 -5.93
C SER A 74 7.89 10.58 -6.36
N PRO A 75 7.80 11.61 -5.50
CA PRO A 75 7.15 12.83 -5.88
C PRO A 75 8.01 13.47 -6.96
N ASP A 76 7.48 13.51 -8.17
CA ASP A 76 7.96 14.47 -9.15
C ASP A 76 7.80 15.83 -8.50
N LYS A 77 8.91 16.56 -8.33
CA LYS A 77 8.89 17.90 -7.75
C LYS A 77 8.00 18.86 -8.53
N ALA A 78 7.76 18.56 -9.81
CA ALA A 78 6.87 19.34 -10.68
C ALA A 78 5.38 19.03 -10.42
N GLN A 79 5.04 17.85 -9.86
CA GLN A 79 3.66 17.45 -9.61
C GLN A 79 3.51 16.79 -8.22
N PRO A 80 3.68 17.56 -7.14
CA PRO A 80 3.70 17.00 -5.78
C PRO A 80 2.38 16.37 -5.34
N ASP A 81 1.27 16.73 -5.99
CA ASP A 81 -0.07 16.23 -5.68
C ASP A 81 -0.52 15.07 -6.57
N ALA A 82 0.27 14.68 -7.59
CA ALA A 82 -0.08 13.60 -8.50
C ALA A 82 -0.44 12.28 -7.77
N PRO A 83 0.31 11.82 -6.74
CA PRO A 83 -0.06 10.62 -6.00
C PRO A 83 -1.42 10.73 -5.30
N ALA A 84 -1.70 11.84 -4.64
CA ALA A 84 -2.98 12.06 -3.97
C ALA A 84 -4.15 12.18 -4.97
N THR A 85 -3.91 12.75 -6.15
CA THR A 85 -4.88 12.82 -7.23
C THR A 85 -5.19 11.43 -7.79
N ALA A 86 -4.18 10.62 -8.04
CA ALA A 86 -4.37 9.23 -8.46
C ALA A 86 -5.18 8.43 -7.42
N VAL A 87 -4.87 8.60 -6.13
CA VAL A 87 -5.65 7.96 -5.06
C VAL A 87 -7.11 8.40 -5.06
N ARG A 88 -7.43 9.70 -5.28
CA ARG A 88 -8.82 10.14 -5.41
C ARG A 88 -9.56 9.45 -6.56
N LEU A 89 -8.92 9.30 -7.72
CA LEU A 89 -9.51 8.59 -8.86
C LEU A 89 -9.76 7.11 -8.52
N ILE A 90 -8.82 6.45 -7.87
CA ILE A 90 -8.95 5.07 -7.41
C ILE A 90 -10.15 4.93 -6.47
N LEU A 91 -10.25 5.77 -5.43
CA LEU A 91 -11.33 5.70 -4.45
C LEU A 91 -12.69 5.97 -5.08
N ALA A 92 -12.77 6.93 -6.02
CA ALA A 92 -14.00 7.22 -6.75
C ALA A 92 -14.44 6.02 -7.63
N ALA A 93 -13.49 5.39 -8.33
CA ALA A 93 -13.75 4.21 -9.15
C ALA A 93 -14.18 3.01 -8.27
N MET A 94 -13.55 2.81 -7.11
CA MET A 94 -13.97 1.79 -6.14
C MET A 94 -15.39 2.02 -5.67
N GLY A 95 -15.74 3.27 -5.28
CA GLY A 95 -17.09 3.63 -4.86
C GLY A 95 -18.14 3.33 -5.94
N SER A 96 -17.85 3.70 -7.19
CA SER A 96 -18.74 3.46 -8.33
C SER A 96 -18.93 1.97 -8.66
N ALA A 97 -17.88 1.16 -8.44
CA ALA A 97 -17.90 -0.29 -8.69
C ALA A 97 -18.39 -1.11 -7.48
N GLY A 98 -18.70 -0.48 -6.34
CA GLY A 98 -19.07 -1.18 -5.12
C GLY A 98 -17.91 -1.92 -4.43
N VAL A 99 -16.67 -1.67 -4.82
CA VAL A 99 -15.47 -2.26 -4.22
C VAL A 99 -15.14 -1.50 -2.94
N ARG A 100 -15.19 -2.16 -1.79
CA ARG A 100 -15.02 -1.48 -0.50
C ARG A 100 -13.64 -1.67 0.12
N ARG A 101 -12.98 -2.81 -0.09
CA ARG A 101 -11.73 -3.15 0.58
C ARG A 101 -10.52 -2.52 -0.09
N PHE A 102 -9.80 -1.67 0.64
CA PHE A 102 -8.57 -1.00 0.18
C PHE A 102 -7.43 -1.21 1.17
N VAL A 103 -6.27 -1.64 0.68
CA VAL A 103 -5.03 -1.72 1.47
C VAL A 103 -3.94 -0.91 0.79
N GLY A 104 -3.38 0.07 1.50
CA GLY A 104 -2.35 0.96 0.96
C GLY A 104 -1.18 1.19 1.90
N LEU A 105 -0.19 1.96 1.44
CA LEU A 105 1.05 2.30 2.15
C LEU A 105 1.04 3.76 2.62
N ALA A 106 1.08 3.98 3.94
CA ALA A 106 1.21 5.33 4.52
C ALA A 106 2.63 5.68 4.97
N GLY A 107 3.47 4.68 5.21
CA GLY A 107 4.81 4.87 5.77
C GLY A 107 4.82 5.13 7.28
N GLY A 108 5.93 4.79 7.94
CA GLY A 108 6.05 4.84 9.40
C GLY A 108 5.96 6.24 10.01
N ALA A 109 6.27 7.29 9.25
CA ALA A 109 6.24 8.69 9.70
C ALA A 109 4.86 9.37 9.52
N ALA A 110 3.83 8.65 9.02
CA ALA A 110 2.51 9.21 8.86
C ALA A 110 1.91 9.67 10.20
N ASN A 111 1.21 10.79 10.15
CA ASN A 111 0.52 11.36 11.31
C ASN A 111 -0.92 10.84 11.35
N VAL A 112 -1.22 10.01 12.32
CA VAL A 112 -2.55 9.44 12.51
C VAL A 112 -3.24 10.22 13.63
N PRO A 113 -4.41 10.83 13.39
CA PRO A 113 -5.15 11.55 14.42
C PRO A 113 -5.43 10.67 15.64
N GLY A 114 -5.23 11.22 16.83
CA GLY A 114 -5.45 10.50 18.09
C GLY A 114 -4.34 9.51 18.49
N GLU A 115 -3.30 9.33 17.68
CA GLU A 115 -2.18 8.46 18.04
C GLU A 115 -1.27 9.11 19.08
N TRP A 116 -1.11 8.45 20.22
CA TRP A 116 -0.09 8.83 21.18
C TRP A 116 1.27 8.23 20.79
N LYS A 117 2.29 9.08 20.64
CA LYS A 117 3.66 8.66 20.36
C LYS A 117 4.56 9.01 21.54
N PRO A 118 5.38 8.07 22.05
CA PRO A 118 6.40 8.37 23.07
C PRO A 118 7.40 9.41 22.52
N LEU A 119 8.12 10.11 23.41
CA LEU A 119 9.04 11.17 23.03
C LEU A 119 10.10 10.70 22.01
N SER A 120 10.64 9.50 22.18
CA SER A 120 11.57 8.87 21.23
C SER A 120 10.96 8.70 19.83
N GLY A 121 9.70 8.29 19.76
CA GLY A 121 8.95 8.16 18.49
C GLY A 121 8.68 9.51 17.84
N ARG A 122 8.47 10.57 18.62
CA ARG A 122 8.31 11.94 18.11
C ARG A 122 9.62 12.48 17.51
N ILE A 123 10.74 12.25 18.18
CA ILE A 123 12.08 12.65 17.72
C ILE A 123 12.43 11.91 16.42
N SER A 124 12.25 10.59 16.37
CA SER A 124 12.53 9.81 15.15
C SER A 124 11.63 10.23 13.98
N THR A 125 10.36 10.50 14.22
CA THR A 125 9.43 11.02 13.19
C THR A 125 9.88 12.39 12.68
N ALA A 126 10.33 13.28 13.57
CA ALA A 126 10.84 14.61 13.20
C ALA A 126 12.11 14.51 12.34
N LEU A 127 13.03 13.60 12.68
CA LEU A 127 14.25 13.37 11.90
C LEU A 127 13.93 12.82 10.50
N VAL A 128 13.03 11.84 10.39
CA VAL A 128 12.60 11.30 9.09
C VAL A 128 11.94 12.39 8.24
N ARG A 129 11.12 13.26 8.85
CA ARG A 129 10.51 14.41 8.16
C ARG A 129 11.53 15.42 7.67
N LEU A 130 12.60 15.64 8.42
CA LEU A 130 13.68 16.55 8.01
C LEU A 130 14.44 15.98 6.79
N LEU A 131 14.75 14.69 6.79
CA LEU A 131 15.56 14.04 5.77
C LEU A 131 14.77 13.66 4.49
N ALA A 132 13.48 13.36 4.63
CA ALA A 132 12.63 12.86 3.53
C ALA A 132 11.30 13.63 3.43
N ARG A 133 11.33 14.94 3.65
CA ARG A 133 10.15 15.80 3.77
C ARG A 133 9.14 15.61 2.64
N ASN A 134 9.58 15.67 1.39
CA ASN A 134 8.68 15.58 0.23
C ASN A 134 7.95 14.23 0.16
N VAL A 135 8.65 13.12 0.48
CA VAL A 135 8.07 11.78 0.51
C VAL A 135 7.05 11.65 1.64
N VAL A 136 7.40 12.15 2.83
CA VAL A 136 6.51 12.11 4.00
C VAL A 136 5.26 12.94 3.77
N GLU A 137 5.39 14.14 3.21
CA GLU A 137 4.25 15.02 2.89
C GLU A 137 3.35 14.42 1.81
N ALA A 138 3.92 13.80 0.76
CA ALA A 138 3.13 13.11 -0.26
C ALA A 138 2.33 11.95 0.33
N LYS A 139 2.98 11.10 1.14
CA LYS A 139 2.29 9.99 1.83
C LYS A 139 1.27 10.46 2.86
N GLN A 140 1.51 11.58 3.51
CA GLN A 140 0.54 12.18 4.41
C GLN A 140 -0.72 12.63 3.66
N ARG A 141 -0.58 13.28 2.50
CA ARG A 141 -1.71 13.67 1.64
C ARG A 141 -2.51 12.47 1.14
N GLU A 142 -1.82 11.39 0.72
CA GLU A 142 -2.49 10.14 0.35
C GLU A 142 -3.30 9.57 1.52
N PHE A 143 -2.67 9.50 2.71
CA PHE A 143 -3.33 9.02 3.92
C PHE A 143 -4.59 9.85 4.27
N GLU A 144 -4.50 11.18 4.19
CA GLU A 144 -5.63 12.06 4.47
C GLU A 144 -6.80 11.87 3.50
N VAL A 145 -6.50 11.63 2.22
CA VAL A 145 -7.52 11.32 1.20
C VAL A 145 -8.21 10.00 1.52
N VAL A 146 -7.44 8.94 1.80
CA VAL A 146 -7.98 7.61 2.11
C VAL A 146 -8.77 7.62 3.42
N SER A 147 -8.24 8.24 4.47
CA SER A 147 -8.85 8.24 5.80
C SER A 147 -10.20 8.96 5.89
N ARG A 148 -10.48 9.86 4.94
CA ARG A 148 -11.78 10.56 4.83
C ARG A 148 -12.81 9.80 3.99
N SER A 149 -12.43 8.69 3.35
CA SER A 149 -13.34 7.88 2.54
C SER A 149 -14.20 6.96 3.40
N ASP A 150 -15.35 6.52 2.83
CA ASP A 150 -16.25 5.56 3.47
C ASP A 150 -15.82 4.11 3.24
N LEU A 151 -14.69 3.87 2.58
CA LEU A 151 -14.19 2.54 2.28
C LEU A 151 -13.71 1.80 3.53
N ASP A 152 -13.61 0.50 3.41
CA ASP A 152 -13.02 -0.38 4.41
C ASP A 152 -11.50 -0.43 4.18
N TRP A 153 -10.86 0.71 4.46
CA TRP A 153 -9.44 0.90 4.18
C TRP A 153 -8.53 0.41 5.31
N THR A 154 -7.32 0.00 4.96
CA THR A 154 -6.19 -0.17 5.88
C THR A 154 -4.95 0.48 5.27
N MET A 155 -4.29 1.37 5.99
CA MET A 155 -3.06 2.03 5.53
C MET A 155 -1.88 1.53 6.37
N VAL A 156 -1.12 0.57 5.84
CA VAL A 156 0.02 -0.02 6.56
C VAL A 156 1.18 0.96 6.69
N ARG A 157 1.85 0.96 7.83
CA ARG A 157 2.94 1.86 8.19
C ARG A 157 4.24 1.10 8.46
N PRO A 158 4.96 0.64 7.42
CA PRO A 158 6.27 0.05 7.63
C PRO A 158 7.29 1.13 8.06
N PRO A 159 8.21 0.83 9.00
CA PRO A 159 9.25 1.78 9.40
C PRO A 159 10.33 1.92 8.33
N ARG A 160 11.01 0.85 8.00
CA ARG A 160 11.99 0.72 6.92
C ARG A 160 11.73 -0.58 6.19
N VAL A 161 11.56 -0.52 4.88
CA VAL A 161 11.43 -1.71 4.05
C VAL A 161 12.80 -2.11 3.52
N VAL A 162 13.18 -3.36 3.73
CA VAL A 162 14.43 -3.94 3.24
C VAL A 162 14.15 -5.06 2.25
N ALA A 163 15.12 -5.33 1.37
CA ALA A 163 15.05 -6.49 0.48
C ALA A 163 15.03 -7.77 1.31
N GLY A 164 14.28 -8.77 0.87
CA GLY A 164 14.23 -10.09 1.51
C GLY A 164 12.91 -10.79 1.28
N GLU A 165 12.98 -12.12 1.33
CA GLU A 165 11.84 -13.02 1.27
C GLU A 165 11.03 -12.98 2.57
N PRO A 166 9.81 -13.55 2.59
CA PRO A 166 9.03 -13.66 3.81
C PRO A 166 9.76 -14.46 4.90
N THR A 167 9.91 -13.88 6.07
CA THR A 167 10.52 -14.57 7.22
C THR A 167 9.47 -15.18 8.16
N GLY A 168 8.22 -14.77 8.04
CA GLY A 168 7.14 -15.12 8.96
C GLY A 168 7.24 -14.41 10.31
N ARG A 169 8.24 -13.56 10.52
CA ARG A 169 8.47 -12.83 11.78
C ARG A 169 8.02 -11.39 11.67
N VAL A 170 6.74 -11.20 11.41
CA VAL A 170 6.12 -9.88 11.24
C VAL A 170 5.02 -9.69 12.29
N GLU A 171 4.92 -8.47 12.79
CA GLU A 171 3.84 -8.04 13.68
C GLU A 171 3.07 -6.89 13.03
N ILE A 172 1.74 -7.02 13.06
CA ILE A 172 0.80 -5.99 12.65
C ILE A 172 0.13 -5.46 13.91
N GLY A 173 0.33 -4.20 14.23
CA GLY A 173 -0.14 -3.67 15.51
C GLY A 173 -0.22 -2.14 15.59
N PRO A 174 -0.82 -1.63 16.69
CA PRO A 174 -0.97 -0.19 16.90
C PRO A 174 0.36 0.48 17.29
N LYS A 175 1.38 -0.29 17.64
CA LYS A 175 2.70 0.19 18.08
C LYS A 175 3.79 -0.36 17.19
N LEU A 176 4.86 0.42 17.07
CA LEU A 176 6.06 0.00 16.37
C LEU A 176 6.92 -0.90 17.28
N HIS A 177 7.22 -2.13 16.84
CA HIS A 177 8.03 -3.10 17.59
C HIS A 177 9.45 -3.24 17.03
N GLY A 178 9.60 -3.40 15.72
CA GLY A 178 10.88 -3.49 15.03
C GLY A 178 11.20 -2.23 14.21
N PHE A 179 12.46 -2.11 13.78
CA PHE A 179 12.92 -0.95 12.99
C PHE A 179 12.83 -1.17 11.48
N GLN A 180 12.49 -2.39 11.04
CA GLN A 180 12.43 -2.76 9.63
C GLN A 180 11.39 -3.86 9.41
N VAL A 181 11.13 -4.13 8.14
CA VAL A 181 10.35 -5.27 7.65
C VAL A 181 10.89 -5.68 6.29
N THR A 182 10.93 -6.98 5.98
CA THR A 182 11.29 -7.43 4.63
C THR A 182 10.18 -7.10 3.64
N ARG A 183 10.52 -6.99 2.35
CA ARG A 183 9.50 -6.84 1.29
C ARG A 183 8.51 -7.98 1.29
N GLY A 184 9.00 -9.21 1.49
CA GLY A 184 8.16 -10.39 1.52
C GLY A 184 7.19 -10.40 2.71
N ASP A 185 7.63 -10.06 3.92
CA ASP A 185 6.75 -9.97 5.08
C ASP A 185 5.73 -8.84 4.95
N LEU A 186 6.14 -7.69 4.41
CA LEU A 186 5.22 -6.59 4.14
C LEU A 186 4.17 -6.98 3.10
N ALA A 187 4.58 -7.68 2.03
CA ALA A 187 3.66 -8.17 1.00
C ALA A 187 2.65 -9.17 1.58
N ASN A 188 3.12 -10.14 2.40
CA ASN A 188 2.25 -11.07 3.12
C ASN A 188 1.23 -10.33 3.99
N ALA A 189 1.68 -9.35 4.78
CA ALA A 189 0.80 -8.55 5.61
C ALA A 189 -0.25 -7.80 4.77
N MET A 190 0.13 -7.19 3.64
CA MET A 190 -0.80 -6.48 2.77
C MET A 190 -1.83 -7.41 2.14
N VAL A 191 -1.43 -8.60 1.69
CA VAL A 191 -2.35 -9.60 1.10
C VAL A 191 -3.30 -10.15 2.17
N THR A 192 -2.79 -10.51 3.36
CA THR A 192 -3.62 -10.97 4.49
C THR A 192 -4.66 -9.93 4.88
N LEU A 193 -4.25 -8.68 5.00
CA LEU A 193 -5.16 -7.58 5.32
C LEU A 193 -6.20 -7.37 4.21
N ALA A 194 -5.83 -7.48 2.94
CA ALA A 194 -6.75 -7.29 1.82
C ALA A 194 -7.83 -8.38 1.74
N THR A 195 -7.51 -9.58 2.21
CA THR A 195 -8.41 -10.75 2.19
C THR A 195 -9.18 -10.97 3.49
N GLY A 196 -8.81 -10.24 4.55
CA GLY A 196 -9.46 -10.27 5.86
C GLY A 196 -10.23 -9.01 6.19
N SER A 197 -10.82 -9.01 7.39
CA SER A 197 -11.58 -7.89 7.96
C SER A 197 -10.88 -7.20 9.13
N ASP A 198 -9.62 -7.49 9.36
CA ASP A 198 -8.86 -6.85 10.42
C ASP A 198 -8.41 -5.44 10.03
N TRP A 199 -8.24 -4.59 11.03
CA TRP A 199 -7.72 -3.23 10.88
C TRP A 199 -8.51 -2.34 9.91
N LEU A 200 -9.83 -2.52 9.80
CA LEU A 200 -10.69 -1.67 8.99
C LEU A 200 -10.67 -0.23 9.53
N ARG A 201 -10.47 0.72 8.62
CA ARG A 201 -10.36 2.17 8.89
C ARG A 201 -9.26 2.51 9.90
N GLN A 202 -8.17 1.75 9.84
CA GLN A 202 -7.03 1.91 10.73
C GLN A 202 -5.71 1.93 9.97
N ALA A 203 -4.65 2.40 10.65
CA ALA A 203 -3.33 2.51 10.10
C ALA A 203 -2.29 1.81 11.00
N PRO A 204 -2.26 0.47 11.01
CA PRO A 204 -1.34 -0.30 11.84
C PRO A 204 0.11 -0.17 11.36
N TYR A 205 1.05 -0.30 12.29
CA TYR A 205 2.44 -0.58 11.96
C TYR A 205 2.58 -2.02 11.48
N VAL A 206 3.49 -2.22 10.51
CA VAL A 206 3.91 -3.54 10.03
C VAL A 206 5.42 -3.59 10.14
N SER A 207 5.94 -4.31 11.09
CA SER A 207 7.37 -4.41 11.37
C SER A 207 7.77 -5.81 11.81
N GLU A 208 9.06 -6.12 11.77
CA GLU A 208 9.53 -7.38 12.35
C GLU A 208 9.14 -7.49 13.83
N SER A 209 8.76 -8.72 14.24
CA SER A 209 8.45 -9.00 15.63
C SER A 209 9.71 -8.93 16.50
N ARG A 210 9.59 -8.47 17.75
CA ARG A 210 10.68 -8.61 18.71
C ARG A 210 10.98 -10.09 18.92
N GLN A 211 12.24 -10.48 18.77
CA GLN A 211 12.69 -11.78 19.30
C GLN A 211 12.47 -11.76 20.82
N ARG A 212 11.70 -12.73 21.30
CA ARG A 212 11.68 -13.05 22.73
C ARG A 212 12.91 -13.87 23.07
#